data_095f13623febda617d93f1f6996b0ebb
#
_entry.id   095f13623febda617d93f1f6996b0ebb
#
_cell.length_a   1.000
_cell.length_b   1.000
_cell.length_c   1.000
_cell.angle_alpha   90.00
_cell.angle_beta   90.00
_cell.angle_gamma   90.00
#
_symmetry.space_group_name_H-M   'P 1'
#
loop_
_entity.id
_entity.type
_entity.pdbx_description
1 polymer ?
#
loop_
_entity_poly.entity_id
_entity_poly.type
_entity_poly.pdbx_seq_one_letter_code
_entity_poly.pdbx_strand_id
1 'polypeptide(L)'
;MKSVEKIIAYLEKTYQPESIIIYGSFADGSANLNSDFDALIIAGKEKIHDSSLVDGIILDVFVYPPDDFLSEYDPAEFEQIWDGKIILDKNGTGARLKKNVLDYIERIPLKTIEDVSQEIKWCEKMLLRTMRGDVEGYYRW
;
A
#
# COMPACT_ATOMS: atom_id res chain seq x y z
N MET A 1 15.13 -3.65 11.32
CA MET A 1 16.16 -3.15 10.39
C MET A 1 16.43 -1.68 10.67
N LYS A 2 17.70 -1.32 10.75
CA LYS A 2 18.10 0.07 11.01
C LYS A 2 17.56 1.06 9.98
N SER A 3 17.50 0.67 8.70
CA SER A 3 17.01 1.55 7.65
C SER A 3 15.53 1.87 7.82
N VAL A 4 14.72 0.89 8.20
CA VAL A 4 13.30 1.09 8.46
C VAL A 4 13.11 2.04 9.64
N GLU A 5 13.88 1.86 10.70
CA GLU A 5 13.83 2.75 11.87
C GLU A 5 14.17 4.19 11.50
N LYS A 6 15.16 4.39 10.65
CA LYS A 6 15.56 5.73 10.17
C LYS A 6 14.45 6.34 9.30
N ILE A 7 13.82 5.55 8.45
CA ILE A 7 12.72 6.01 7.61
C ILE A 7 11.53 6.43 8.48
N ILE A 8 11.17 5.59 9.45
CA ILE A 8 10.07 5.91 10.38
C ILE A 8 10.35 7.19 11.14
N ALA A 9 11.60 7.36 11.64
CA ALA A 9 12.00 8.56 12.34
C ALA A 9 11.90 9.80 11.43
N TYR A 10 12.31 9.67 10.17
CA TYR A 10 12.18 10.73 9.18
C TYR A 10 10.70 11.12 8.97
N LEU A 11 9.84 10.13 8.82
CA LEU A 11 8.40 10.36 8.58
C LEU A 11 7.75 11.00 9.80
N GLU A 12 8.07 10.55 11.00
CA GLU A 12 7.55 11.12 12.23
C GLU A 12 7.98 12.57 12.41
N LYS A 13 9.24 12.87 12.13
CA LYS A 13 9.79 14.22 12.26
C LYS A 13 9.22 15.15 11.19
N THR A 14 9.10 14.67 9.96
CA THR A 14 8.69 15.51 8.83
C THR A 14 7.21 15.82 8.84
N TYR A 15 6.36 14.84 9.15
CA TYR A 15 4.91 14.96 8.99
C TYR A 15 4.13 14.99 10.30
N GLN A 16 4.73 14.57 11.40
CA GLN A 16 4.04 14.43 12.70
C GLN A 16 2.73 13.65 12.52
N PRO A 17 2.81 12.43 12.00
CA PRO A 17 1.62 11.70 11.57
C PRO A 17 0.76 11.21 12.73
N GLU A 18 -0.54 11.10 12.49
CA GLU A 18 -1.42 10.37 13.41
C GLU A 18 -1.44 8.88 13.07
N SER A 19 -1.18 8.50 11.83
CA SER A 19 -1.18 7.09 11.41
C SER A 19 -0.08 6.83 10.40
N ILE A 20 0.56 5.66 10.52
CA ILE A 20 1.53 5.14 9.55
C ILE A 20 1.18 3.69 9.26
N ILE A 21 0.92 3.38 8.00
CA ILE A 21 0.64 2.02 7.53
C ILE A 21 1.71 1.66 6.51
N ILE A 22 2.50 0.63 6.78
CA ILE A 22 3.53 0.12 5.87
C ILE A 22 2.93 -1.03 5.06
N TYR A 23 3.13 -0.99 3.75
CA TYR A 23 2.69 -2.08 2.88
C TYR A 23 3.81 -2.43 1.89
N GLY A 24 3.55 -3.39 1.00
CA GLY A 24 4.53 -3.82 0.03
C GLY A 24 5.65 -4.67 0.62
N SER A 25 6.81 -4.68 -0.02
CA SER A 25 7.89 -5.59 0.31
C SER A 25 8.48 -5.41 1.71
N PHE A 26 8.49 -4.20 2.25
CA PHE A 26 8.98 -3.95 3.62
C PHE A 26 7.99 -4.45 4.67
N ALA A 27 6.72 -4.57 4.33
CA ALA A 27 5.71 -5.10 5.25
C ALA A 27 5.70 -6.63 5.27
N ASP A 28 5.90 -7.27 4.11
CA ASP A 28 5.83 -8.73 3.98
C ASP A 28 7.17 -9.44 4.13
N GLY A 29 8.27 -8.70 4.31
CA GLY A 29 9.59 -9.26 4.51
C GLY A 29 10.34 -9.63 3.24
N SER A 30 9.80 -9.30 2.07
CA SER A 30 10.44 -9.62 0.78
C SER A 30 11.38 -8.51 0.28
N ALA A 31 11.57 -7.44 1.04
CA ALA A 31 12.40 -6.31 0.63
C ALA A 31 13.85 -6.71 0.38
N ASN A 32 14.45 -6.09 -0.63
CA ASN A 32 15.86 -6.23 -0.96
C ASN A 32 16.48 -4.86 -1.22
N LEU A 33 17.73 -4.82 -1.66
CA LEU A 33 18.46 -3.57 -1.88
C LEU A 33 17.82 -2.64 -2.91
N ASN A 34 16.97 -3.16 -3.78
CA ASN A 34 16.32 -2.39 -4.84
C ASN A 34 14.84 -2.10 -4.53
N SER A 35 14.37 -2.49 -3.35
CA SER A 35 12.98 -2.27 -2.98
C SER A 35 12.73 -0.83 -2.55
N ASP A 36 11.59 -0.27 -2.98
CA ASP A 36 11.11 1.01 -2.47
C ASP A 36 10.38 0.77 -1.15
N PHE A 37 10.37 1.80 -0.30
CA PHE A 37 9.63 1.74 0.95
C PHE A 37 8.23 2.32 0.73
N ASP A 38 7.22 1.46 0.79
CA ASP A 38 5.82 1.84 0.55
C ASP A 38 5.10 2.07 1.87
N ALA A 39 4.47 3.23 2.00
CA ALA A 39 3.68 3.54 3.19
C ALA A 39 2.57 4.53 2.86
N LEU A 40 1.51 4.46 3.65
CA LEU A 40 0.45 5.46 3.68
C LEU A 40 0.49 6.13 5.03
N ILE A 41 0.50 7.46 5.02
CA ILE A 41 0.56 8.27 6.21
C ILE A 41 -0.67 9.17 6.27
N ILE A 42 -1.26 9.28 7.46
CA ILE A 42 -2.34 10.22 7.70
C ILE A 42 -1.77 11.35 8.54
N ALA A 43 -1.70 12.53 7.94
CA ALA A 43 -1.07 13.69 8.56
C ALA A 43 -1.40 14.97 7.80
N GLY A 44 -1.33 16.10 8.50
CA GLY A 44 -1.35 17.42 7.89
C GLY A 44 -2.67 17.82 7.26
N LYS A 45 -2.58 18.67 6.25
CA LYS A 45 -3.76 19.26 5.59
C LYS A 45 -3.76 19.06 4.07
N GLU A 46 -2.68 18.53 3.53
CA GLU A 46 -2.51 18.37 2.08
C GLU A 46 -2.09 16.96 1.73
N LYS A 47 -2.50 16.52 0.55
CA LYS A 47 -2.05 15.27 -0.01
C LYS A 47 -0.64 15.44 -0.57
N ILE A 48 0.28 14.56 -0.17
CA ILE A 48 1.68 14.63 -0.57
C ILE A 48 2.13 13.24 -1.05
N HIS A 49 2.97 13.21 -2.08
CA HIS A 49 3.70 12.00 -2.47
C HIS A 49 5.19 12.25 -2.21
N ASP A 50 5.73 11.56 -1.24
CA ASP A 50 7.14 11.68 -0.85
C ASP A 50 7.96 10.56 -1.50
N SER A 51 8.86 10.95 -2.39
CA SER A 51 9.76 10.04 -3.08
C SER A 51 11.22 10.30 -2.71
N SER A 52 11.46 10.80 -1.52
CA SER A 52 12.80 11.11 -1.02
C SER A 52 13.66 9.87 -0.87
N LEU A 53 14.98 10.07 -0.88
CA LEU A 53 15.93 9.02 -0.60
C LEU A 53 16.35 9.11 0.87
N VAL A 54 16.09 8.05 1.64
CA VAL A 54 16.43 8.00 3.06
C VAL A 54 17.24 6.73 3.33
N ASP A 55 18.44 6.89 3.83
CA ASP A 55 19.35 5.77 4.14
C ASP A 55 19.54 4.82 2.96
N GLY A 56 19.66 5.37 1.75
CA GLY A 56 19.84 4.59 0.53
C GLY A 56 18.57 3.96 -0.03
N ILE A 57 17.42 4.20 0.60
CA ILE A 57 16.13 3.62 0.18
C ILE A 57 15.24 4.72 -0.37
N ILE A 58 14.67 4.48 -1.54
CA ILE A 58 13.73 5.41 -2.15
C ILE A 58 12.36 5.20 -1.48
N LEU A 59 11.75 6.30 -1.07
CA LEU A 59 10.42 6.26 -0.48
C LEU A 59 9.35 6.32 -1.57
N ASP A 60 8.30 5.55 -1.38
CA ASP A 60 7.06 5.67 -2.14
C ASP A 60 5.94 5.85 -1.12
N VAL A 61 5.91 7.04 -0.52
CA VAL A 61 5.06 7.35 0.63
C VAL A 61 3.98 8.34 0.21
N PHE A 62 2.74 7.96 0.47
CA PHE A 62 1.59 8.83 0.24
C PHE A 62 1.08 9.38 1.56
N VAL A 63 0.98 10.70 1.65
CA VAL A 63 0.47 11.40 2.82
C VAL A 63 -0.92 11.93 2.49
N TYR A 64 -1.90 11.60 3.31
CA TYR A 64 -3.27 12.08 3.18
C TYR A 64 -3.68 12.81 4.43
N PRO A 65 -4.37 13.95 4.29
CA PRO A 65 -4.89 14.64 5.48
C PRO A 65 -5.98 13.82 6.17
N PRO A 66 -6.08 13.88 7.50
CA PRO A 66 -7.14 13.17 8.24
C PRO A 66 -8.55 13.50 7.74
N ASP A 67 -8.77 14.71 7.27
CA ASP A 67 -10.06 15.16 6.78
C ASP A 67 -10.56 14.33 5.59
N ASP A 68 -9.66 13.78 4.78
CA ASP A 68 -10.04 12.91 3.65
C ASP A 68 -10.77 11.65 4.10
N PHE A 69 -10.59 11.24 5.35
CA PHE A 69 -11.18 10.02 5.90
C PHE A 69 -12.36 10.29 6.83
N LEU A 70 -12.72 11.55 7.05
CA LEU A 70 -13.87 11.94 7.86
C LEU A 70 -15.16 11.98 7.05
N SER A 71 -15.05 12.18 5.74
CA SER A 71 -16.17 12.14 4.80
C SER A 71 -16.12 10.86 3.97
N GLU A 72 -17.06 10.69 3.05
CA GLU A 72 -17.05 9.53 2.17
C GLU A 72 -15.82 9.52 1.28
N TYR A 73 -15.19 8.37 1.15
CA TYR A 73 -14.10 8.12 0.24
C TYR A 73 -14.26 6.72 -0.37
N ASP A 74 -13.58 6.48 -1.49
CA ASP A 74 -13.63 5.19 -2.17
C ASP A 74 -12.54 4.26 -1.60
N PRO A 75 -12.89 3.20 -0.88
CA PRO A 75 -11.89 2.26 -0.36
C PRO A 75 -11.03 1.63 -1.45
N ALA A 76 -11.53 1.56 -2.69
CA ALA A 76 -10.77 1.00 -3.79
C ALA A 76 -9.49 1.78 -4.08
N GLU A 77 -9.46 3.07 -3.78
CA GLU A 77 -8.26 3.90 -3.94
C GLU A 77 -7.13 3.49 -3.00
N PHE A 78 -7.44 2.74 -1.96
CA PHE A 78 -6.49 2.35 -0.92
C PHE A 78 -6.31 0.84 -0.82
N GLU A 79 -6.65 0.08 -1.87
CA GLU A 79 -6.54 -1.38 -1.88
C GLU A 79 -5.15 -1.89 -1.49
N GLN A 80 -4.11 -1.15 -1.83
CA GLN A 80 -2.73 -1.57 -1.58
C GLN A 80 -2.40 -1.78 -0.11
N ILE A 81 -3.20 -1.21 0.81
CA ILE A 81 -2.95 -1.37 2.25
C ILE A 81 -3.66 -2.58 2.86
N TRP A 82 -4.30 -3.42 2.06
CA TRP A 82 -5.14 -4.52 2.56
C TRP A 82 -4.39 -5.45 3.54
N ASP A 83 -3.11 -5.71 3.28
CA ASP A 83 -2.25 -6.52 4.14
C ASP A 83 -1.19 -5.67 4.85
N GLY A 84 -1.36 -4.37 4.87
CA GLY A 84 -0.41 -3.45 5.48
C GLY A 84 -0.32 -3.61 7.00
N LYS A 85 0.81 -3.17 7.53
CA LYS A 85 1.04 -3.16 8.99
C LYS A 85 0.87 -1.75 9.51
N ILE A 86 -0.02 -1.59 10.47
CA ILE A 86 -0.23 -0.33 11.16
C ILE A 86 0.83 -0.21 12.25
N ILE A 87 1.77 0.70 12.10
CA ILE A 87 2.85 0.88 13.08
C ILE A 87 2.60 2.07 14.01
N LEU A 88 1.69 2.96 13.63
CA LEU A 88 1.28 4.09 14.44
C LEU A 88 -0.17 4.41 14.10
N ASP A 89 -1.00 4.62 15.10
CA ASP A 89 -2.41 4.98 14.90
C ASP A 89 -2.97 5.66 16.14
N LYS A 90 -2.75 6.96 16.24
CA LYS A 90 -3.11 7.72 17.44
C LYS A 90 -4.61 7.88 17.65
N ASN A 91 -5.36 8.01 16.57
CA ASN A 91 -6.79 8.32 16.61
C ASN A 91 -7.69 7.23 16.07
N GLY A 92 -7.13 6.09 15.67
CA GLY A 92 -7.89 4.98 15.11
C GLY A 92 -8.27 5.15 13.65
N THR A 93 -7.86 6.23 13.00
CA THR A 93 -8.19 6.49 11.60
C THR A 93 -7.58 5.44 10.67
N GLY A 94 -6.33 5.05 10.95
CA GLY A 94 -5.63 4.03 10.15
C GLY A 94 -6.30 2.67 10.27
N ALA A 95 -6.67 2.26 11.49
CA ALA A 95 -7.37 0.99 11.71
C ALA A 95 -8.72 0.97 11.01
N ARG A 96 -9.45 2.09 11.05
CA ARG A 96 -10.74 2.23 10.40
C ARG A 96 -10.60 2.16 8.87
N LEU A 97 -9.60 2.85 8.33
CA LEU A 97 -9.31 2.81 6.90
C LEU A 97 -9.00 1.38 6.45
N LYS A 98 -8.12 0.68 7.15
CA LYS A 98 -7.78 -0.69 6.83
C LYS A 98 -9.00 -1.61 6.90
N LYS A 99 -9.83 -1.45 7.92
CA LYS A 99 -11.07 -2.21 8.04
C LYS A 99 -12.00 -1.96 6.84
N ASN A 100 -12.15 -0.70 6.44
CA ASN A 100 -13.00 -0.35 5.31
C ASN A 100 -12.48 -0.92 4.00
N VAL A 101 -11.16 -0.95 3.82
CA VAL A 101 -10.54 -1.58 2.64
C VAL A 101 -10.81 -3.08 2.64
N LEU A 102 -10.64 -3.76 3.77
CA LEU A 102 -10.91 -5.19 3.88
C LEU A 102 -12.39 -5.51 3.64
N ASP A 103 -13.29 -4.70 4.21
CA ASP A 103 -14.72 -4.85 3.99
C ASP A 103 -15.08 -4.66 2.51
N TYR A 104 -14.47 -3.70 1.84
CA TYR A 104 -14.65 -3.47 0.41
C TYR A 104 -14.23 -4.70 -0.40
N ILE A 105 -13.07 -5.26 -0.10
CA ILE A 105 -12.54 -6.44 -0.79
C ILE A 105 -13.48 -7.64 -0.60
N GLU A 106 -14.01 -7.83 0.61
CA GLU A 106 -14.95 -8.90 0.91
C GLU A 106 -16.32 -8.71 0.25
N ARG A 107 -16.70 -7.46 -0.05
CA ARG A 107 -17.98 -7.12 -0.66
C ARG A 107 -17.97 -7.11 -2.19
N ILE A 108 -16.82 -7.35 -2.80
CA ILE A 108 -16.78 -7.45 -4.26
C ILE A 108 -17.75 -8.54 -4.68
N PRO A 109 -18.74 -8.23 -5.53
CA PRO A 109 -19.77 -9.21 -5.90
C PRO A 109 -19.17 -10.46 -6.51
N LEU A 110 -19.77 -11.60 -6.18
CA LEU A 110 -19.38 -12.85 -6.83
C LEU A 110 -19.65 -12.70 -8.32
N LYS A 111 -18.61 -12.95 -9.10
CA LYS A 111 -18.71 -12.87 -10.54
C LYS A 111 -19.43 -14.10 -11.08
N THR A 112 -20.01 -13.95 -12.27
CA THR A 112 -20.62 -15.09 -12.96
C THR A 112 -19.54 -16.13 -13.29
N ILE A 113 -19.94 -17.36 -13.56
CA ILE A 113 -19.01 -18.42 -13.96
C ILE A 113 -18.21 -17.98 -15.18
N GLU A 114 -18.85 -17.29 -16.11
CA GLU A 114 -18.20 -16.77 -17.31
C GLU A 114 -17.11 -15.77 -16.97
N ASP A 115 -17.40 -14.82 -16.08
CA ASP A 115 -16.42 -13.82 -15.64
C ASP A 115 -15.23 -14.47 -14.96
N VAL A 116 -15.48 -15.45 -14.10
CA VAL A 116 -14.41 -16.21 -13.42
C VAL A 116 -13.55 -16.95 -14.44
N SER A 117 -14.18 -17.57 -15.45
CA SER A 117 -13.46 -18.26 -16.52
C SER A 117 -12.57 -17.32 -17.31
N GLN A 118 -13.02 -16.11 -17.59
CA GLN A 118 -12.23 -15.11 -18.29
C GLN A 118 -11.02 -14.66 -17.45
N GLU A 119 -11.21 -14.49 -16.16
CA GLU A 119 -10.10 -14.15 -15.25
C GLU A 119 -9.08 -15.26 -15.19
N ILE A 120 -9.48 -16.50 -15.14
CA ILE A 120 -8.57 -17.64 -15.15
C ILE A 120 -7.75 -17.66 -16.44
N LYS A 121 -8.39 -17.45 -17.59
CA LYS A 121 -7.69 -17.38 -18.88
C LYS A 121 -6.69 -16.22 -18.91
N TRP A 122 -7.04 -15.10 -18.36
CA TRP A 122 -6.14 -13.95 -18.27
C TRP A 122 -4.93 -14.28 -17.40
N CYS A 123 -5.14 -14.90 -16.25
CA CYS A 123 -4.07 -15.33 -15.36
C CYS A 123 -3.14 -16.34 -16.03
N GLU A 124 -3.69 -17.28 -16.81
CA GLU A 124 -2.89 -18.24 -17.57
C GLU A 124 -2.00 -17.55 -18.59
N LYS A 125 -2.51 -16.54 -19.30
CA LYS A 125 -1.70 -15.75 -20.24
C LYS A 125 -0.56 -15.03 -19.54
N MET A 126 -0.82 -14.45 -18.38
CA MET A 126 0.19 -13.75 -17.60
C MET A 126 1.25 -14.73 -17.10
N LEU A 127 0.85 -15.90 -16.68
CA LEU A 127 1.76 -16.95 -16.25
C LEU A 127 2.67 -17.41 -17.40
N LEU A 128 2.13 -17.58 -18.60
CA LEU A 128 2.91 -17.94 -19.78
C LEU A 128 3.95 -16.86 -20.12
N ARG A 129 3.61 -15.60 -19.99
CA ARG A 129 4.55 -14.50 -20.17
C ARG A 129 5.69 -14.57 -19.17
N THR A 130 5.38 -14.86 -17.92
CA THR A 130 6.37 -15.05 -16.86
C THR A 130 7.35 -16.16 -17.23
N MET A 131 6.85 -17.28 -17.73
CA MET A 131 7.67 -18.40 -18.15
C MET A 131 8.55 -18.08 -19.36
N ARG A 132 8.19 -17.06 -20.15
CA ARG A 132 8.98 -16.58 -21.29
C ARG A 132 10.01 -15.51 -20.92
N GLY A 133 10.08 -15.14 -19.64
CA GLY A 133 11.01 -14.12 -19.17
C GLY A 133 10.45 -12.71 -19.08
N ASP A 134 9.16 -12.51 -19.28
CA ASP A 134 8.49 -11.22 -19.15
C ASP A 134 8.16 -10.89 -17.69
N VAL A 135 9.14 -11.11 -16.82
CA VAL A 135 8.91 -11.10 -15.37
C VAL A 135 8.84 -9.70 -14.79
N GLU A 136 9.65 -8.78 -15.28
CA GLU A 136 9.76 -7.44 -14.71
C GLU A 136 8.46 -6.65 -14.73
N GLY A 137 7.79 -6.62 -15.87
CA GLY A 137 6.50 -5.95 -15.98
C GLY A 137 5.41 -6.64 -15.18
N TYR A 138 5.59 -7.90 -14.89
CA TYR A 138 4.61 -8.76 -14.25
C TYR A 138 4.52 -8.55 -12.75
N TYR A 139 5.65 -8.40 -12.08
CA TYR A 139 5.70 -8.29 -10.63
C TYR A 139 5.46 -6.88 -10.08
N ARG A 140 5.21 -5.92 -10.92
CA ARG A 140 5.04 -4.52 -10.51
C ARG A 140 3.61 -4.09 -10.28
N TRP A 141 2.68 -4.95 -10.54
CA TRP A 141 1.26 -4.59 -10.40
C TRP A 141 0.60 -5.21 -9.20
#